data_648f155faf0487676a2811912d0e68b6
#
_entry.id   648f155faf0487676a2811912d0e68b6
#
_cell.length_a   1.000
_cell.length_b   1.000
_cell.length_c   1.000
_cell.angle_alpha   90.00
_cell.angle_beta   90.00
_cell.angle_gamma   90.00
#
_symmetry.space_group_name_H-M   'P 1'
#
loop_
_entity.id
_entity.type
_entity.pdbx_description
1 polymer ?
#
loop_
_entity_poly.entity_id
_entity_poly.type
_entity_poly.pdbx_seq_one_letter_code
_entity_poly.pdbx_strand_id
1 'polypeptide(L)' 'MKTIAQLIDELSQVEDKSQEIGIWCGGRFLPIGSIGQDEECVYLEPEEGK' A
#
# COMPACT_ATOMS: atom_id res chain seq x y z
N MET A 1 -11.28 10.28 -2.00
CA MET A 1 -10.55 9.11 -2.51
C MET A 1 -9.19 9.56 -3.01
N LYS A 2 -8.17 8.74 -2.82
CA LYS A 2 -6.80 9.12 -3.10
C LYS A 2 -6.38 8.56 -4.45
N THR A 3 -5.64 9.34 -5.23
CA THR A 3 -5.11 8.88 -6.50
C THR A 3 -3.71 8.32 -6.32
N ILE A 4 -3.23 7.67 -7.37
CA ILE A 4 -1.86 7.14 -7.34
C ILE A 4 -0.87 8.28 -7.14
N ALA A 5 -1.06 9.40 -7.85
CA ALA A 5 -0.13 10.52 -7.72
C ALA A 5 -0.12 11.06 -6.30
N GLN A 6 -1.28 11.12 -5.67
CA GLN A 6 -1.33 11.61 -4.29
C GLN A 6 -0.63 10.65 -3.34
N LEU A 7 -0.77 9.36 -3.57
CA LEU A 7 -0.12 8.38 -2.71
C LEU A 7 1.40 8.42 -2.90
N ILE A 8 1.86 8.57 -4.12
CA ILE A 8 3.29 8.69 -4.38
C ILE A 8 3.86 9.88 -3.63
N ASP A 9 3.13 11.00 -3.68
CA ASP A 9 3.60 12.21 -3.01
C ASP A 9 3.69 11.99 -1.50
N GLU A 10 2.69 11.35 -0.93
CA GLU A 10 2.72 11.12 0.51
C GLU A 10 3.80 10.14 0.91
N LEU A 11 3.99 9.10 0.13
CA LEU A 11 5.02 8.12 0.46
C LEU A 11 6.42 8.70 0.30
N SER A 12 6.59 9.66 -0.61
CA SER A 12 7.90 10.27 -0.80
C SER A 12 8.33 11.09 0.40
N GLN A 13 7.41 11.43 1.28
CA GLN A 13 7.74 12.19 2.48
C GLN A 13 8.19 11.30 3.64
N VAL A 14 8.08 10.00 3.50
CA VAL A 14 8.57 9.08 4.51
C VAL A 14 10.09 9.06 4.43
N GLU A 15 10.75 9.27 5.56
CA GLU A 15 12.20 9.39 5.57
C GLU A 15 12.89 8.07 5.26
N ASP A 16 12.44 7.01 5.90
CA ASP A 16 13.08 5.71 5.74
C ASP A 16 12.22 4.85 4.82
N LYS A 17 12.57 4.85 3.56
CA LYS A 17 11.77 4.14 2.57
C LYS A 17 12.06 2.66 2.50
N SER A 18 12.91 2.17 3.38
CA SER A 18 13.09 0.73 3.50
C SER A 18 12.12 0.11 4.49
N GLN A 19 11.30 0.92 5.15
CA GLN A 19 10.32 0.39 6.08
C GLN A 19 9.22 -0.33 5.34
N GLU A 20 8.67 -1.31 6.03
CA GLU A 20 7.58 -2.10 5.48
C GLU A 20 6.31 -1.27 5.40
N ILE A 21 5.53 -1.50 4.35
CA ILE A 21 4.26 -0.81 4.20
C ILE A 21 3.12 -1.82 4.35
N GLY A 22 2.06 -1.37 4.99
CA GLY A 22 0.91 -2.23 5.17
C GLY A 22 -0.34 -1.41 5.40
N ILE A 23 -1.41 -2.09 5.75
CA ILE A 23 -2.71 -1.46 5.96
C ILE A 23 -3.22 -1.87 7.33
N TRP A 24 -3.73 -0.90 8.09
CA TRP A 24 -4.43 -1.18 9.34
C TRP A 24 -5.89 -1.50 9.03
N CYS A 25 -6.31 -2.66 9.43
CA CYS A 25 -7.69 -3.07 9.18
C CYS A 25 -8.17 -3.88 10.37
N GLY A 26 -9.17 -3.36 11.07
CA GLY A 26 -9.73 -4.07 12.20
C GLY A 26 -8.74 -4.31 13.32
N GLY A 27 -7.85 -3.37 13.56
CA GLY A 27 -6.85 -3.50 14.61
C GLY A 27 -5.69 -4.39 14.25
N ARG A 28 -5.55 -4.74 12.97
CA ARG A 28 -4.48 -5.61 12.51
C ARG A 28 -3.68 -4.92 11.43
N PHE A 29 -2.40 -5.22 11.41
CA PHE A 29 -1.51 -4.73 10.36
C PHE A 29 -1.41 -5.78 9.28
N LEU A 30 -1.76 -5.40 8.06
CA LEU A 30 -1.70 -6.30 6.91
C LEU A 30 -0.60 -5.80 5.98
N PRO A 31 0.54 -6.51 5.93
CA PRO A 31 1.61 -6.06 5.03
C PRO A 31 1.20 -6.22 3.57
N ILE A 32 1.73 -5.33 2.76
CA ILE A 32 1.44 -5.34 1.33
C ILE A 32 2.37 -6.34 0.65
N GLY A 33 1.79 -7.25 -0.13
CA GLY A 33 2.58 -8.23 -0.84
C GLY A 33 2.80 -7.89 -2.29
N SER A 34 1.80 -7.28 -2.92
CA SER A 34 1.94 -6.95 -4.33
C SER A 34 0.94 -5.87 -4.69
N ILE A 35 1.05 -5.41 -5.92
CA ILE A 35 0.17 -4.38 -6.46
C ILE A 35 -0.51 -4.97 -7.69
N GLY A 36 -1.83 -4.91 -7.69
CA GLY A 36 -2.59 -5.38 -8.82
C GLY A 36 -3.11 -4.22 -9.64
N GLN A 37 -3.35 -4.49 -10.89
CA GLN A 37 -3.89 -3.48 -11.80
C GLN A 37 -5.12 -4.00 -12.51
N ASP A 38 -6.01 -3.08 -12.77
CA ASP A 38 -7.23 -3.34 -13.46
C ASP A 38 -7.49 -2.16 -14.36
N GLU A 39 -8.45 -2.26 -15.26
CA GLU A 39 -8.75 -1.12 -16.12
C GLU A 39 -9.29 0.06 -15.35
N GLU A 40 -9.95 -0.19 -14.25
CA GLU A 40 -10.59 0.87 -13.49
C GLU A 40 -9.77 1.35 -12.31
N CYS A 41 -8.90 0.52 -11.77
CA CYS A 41 -8.18 0.94 -10.58
C CYS A 41 -6.92 0.12 -10.38
N VAL A 42 -6.09 0.64 -9.51
CA VAL A 42 -4.92 -0.06 -9.02
C VAL A 42 -5.21 -0.40 -7.56
N TYR A 43 -4.88 -1.60 -7.14
CA TYR A 43 -5.16 -2.01 -5.77
C TYR A 43 -3.95 -2.68 -5.15
N LEU A 44 -3.93 -2.66 -3.82
CA LEU A 44 -2.86 -3.27 -3.06
C LEU A 44 -3.35 -4.60 -2.52
N GLU A 45 -2.53 -5.63 -2.69
CA GLU A 45 -2.89 -6.95 -2.22
C GLU A 45 -2.06 -7.30 -1.00
N PRO A 46 -2.69 -7.87 0.03
CA PRO A 46 -1.95 -8.25 1.22
C PRO A 46 -0.99 -9.38 0.92
N GLU A 47 0.07 -9.44 1.70
CA GLU A 47 1.02 -10.52 1.60
C GLU A 47 0.36 -11.80 2.07
N GLU A 48 0.50 -12.87 1.30
CA GLU A 48 -0.04 -14.15 1.71
C GLU A 48 0.87 -14.70 2.76
N GLY A 49 0.33 -14.89 3.86
CA GLY A 49 1.10 -15.40 4.95
C GLY A 49 1.40 -16.84 4.71
N LYS A 50 2.09 -17.32 5.23
CA LYS A 50 2.19 -18.64 5.16
C LYS A 50 2.80 -19.12 6.12
#